data_7841c402df089a635a09780e6f70ec3e
#
_entry.id   7841c402df089a635a09780e6f70ec3e
#
_cell.length_a   1.000
_cell.length_b   1.000
_cell.length_c   1.000
_cell.angle_alpha   90.00
_cell.angle_beta   90.00
_cell.angle_gamma   90.00
#
_symmetry.space_group_name_H-M   'P 1'
#
loop_
_entity.id
_entity.type
_entity.pdbx_description
1 polymer ?
#
loop_
_entity_poly.entity_id
_entity_poly.type
_entity_poly.pdbx_seq_one_letter_code
_entity_poly.pdbx_strand_id
1 'polypeptide(L)'
;MAVSFNAIPADIRVPLTYIEFDNSGAVSGTPVMEWRVLLLGQAEADCAGELLKPVLMNTADQAARLWGRGSQIADMVRHAKRNSTMLEIWAMAVPDDNSAVAATGEVTLSGKCTATGVLCLYVGGRRVRVQAVGGEELAATVARVVQAVNADGELPVTAAVKEASPGVLTLT
;
A
#
# COMPACT_ATOMS: atom_id res chain seq x y z
N MET A 1 27.82 35.08 -40.69
CA MET A 1 26.66 34.95 -39.78
C MET A 1 26.42 36.31 -39.22
N ALA A 2 25.28 36.93 -39.50
CA ALA A 2 24.93 38.26 -38.96
C ALA A 2 24.50 38.13 -37.52
N VAL A 3 25.11 38.88 -36.61
CA VAL A 3 24.70 38.92 -35.22
C VAL A 3 23.45 39.86 -35.15
N SER A 4 22.36 39.32 -34.66
CA SER A 4 21.11 40.05 -34.45
C SER A 4 20.94 40.34 -32.96
N PHE A 5 20.61 41.60 -32.65
CA PHE A 5 20.27 42.02 -31.29
C PHE A 5 18.75 42.13 -31.16
N ASN A 6 18.21 41.78 -29.98
CA ASN A 6 16.78 41.80 -29.71
C ASN A 6 16.32 43.10 -29.02
N ALA A 7 17.14 43.62 -28.12
CA ALA A 7 16.83 44.82 -27.33
C ALA A 7 17.53 46.10 -27.86
N ILE A 8 18.60 45.96 -28.64
CA ILE A 8 19.35 47.07 -29.21
C ILE A 8 18.76 47.42 -30.57
N PRO A 9 18.18 48.64 -30.77
CA PRO A 9 17.66 49.04 -32.08
C PRO A 9 18.75 49.08 -33.17
N ALA A 10 18.44 48.57 -34.36
CA ALA A 10 19.38 48.52 -35.48
C ALA A 10 19.72 49.89 -36.07
N ASP A 11 19.01 50.95 -35.72
CA ASP A 11 19.11 52.32 -36.21
C ASP A 11 19.85 53.25 -35.25
N ILE A 12 20.50 52.75 -34.21
CA ILE A 12 21.29 53.56 -33.28
C ILE A 12 22.43 54.28 -34.01
N ARG A 13 22.47 55.59 -33.89
CA ARG A 13 23.48 56.45 -34.50
C ARG A 13 24.49 57.05 -33.49
N VAL A 14 24.36 56.71 -32.21
CA VAL A 14 25.27 57.19 -31.17
C VAL A 14 26.46 56.25 -31.07
N PRO A 15 27.72 56.76 -31.21
CA PRO A 15 28.90 55.95 -31.11
C PRO A 15 29.21 55.55 -29.67
N LEU A 16 28.72 54.45 -29.21
CA LEU A 16 28.94 53.84 -27.91
C LEU A 16 29.08 52.30 -28.02
N THR A 17 29.59 51.71 -26.96
CA THR A 17 29.59 50.24 -26.87
C THR A 17 28.28 49.77 -26.31
N TYR A 18 27.60 48.94 -27.07
CA TYR A 18 26.31 48.34 -26.66
C TYR A 18 26.53 46.86 -26.37
N ILE A 19 26.04 46.41 -25.23
CA ILE A 19 26.14 45.03 -24.78
C ILE A 19 24.74 44.53 -24.46
N GLU A 20 24.35 43.46 -25.11
CA GLU A 20 23.10 42.78 -24.86
C GLU A 20 23.41 41.42 -24.26
N PHE A 21 22.75 41.07 -23.16
CA PHE A 21 22.79 39.72 -22.56
C PHE A 21 21.52 39.01 -22.96
N ASP A 22 21.65 38.06 -23.86
CA ASP A 22 20.56 37.18 -24.26
C ASP A 22 20.61 35.89 -23.40
N ASN A 23 19.66 35.82 -22.46
CA ASN A 23 19.47 34.64 -21.62
C ASN A 23 18.53 33.58 -22.23
N SER A 24 18.03 33.77 -23.45
CA SER A 24 17.13 32.85 -24.11
C SER A 24 17.76 31.45 -24.35
N GLY A 25 19.08 31.44 -24.52
CA GLY A 25 19.87 30.21 -24.63
C GLY A 25 20.45 29.70 -23.31
N ALA A 26 20.20 30.42 -22.19
CA ALA A 26 20.59 29.91 -20.88
C ALA A 26 19.84 28.62 -20.61
N VAL A 27 20.57 27.60 -20.19
CA VAL A 27 20.04 26.24 -19.94
C VAL A 27 18.91 26.37 -18.93
N SER A 28 17.66 26.30 -19.40
CA SER A 28 16.56 25.91 -18.56
C SER A 28 16.92 24.53 -18.03
N GLY A 29 17.00 24.38 -16.70
CA GLY A 29 17.34 23.09 -16.07
C GLY A 29 16.54 21.95 -16.68
N THR A 30 17.03 20.74 -16.55
CA THR A 30 16.36 19.53 -17.05
C THR A 30 14.88 19.61 -16.66
N PRO A 31 13.93 19.54 -17.60
CA PRO A 31 12.52 19.61 -17.29
C PRO A 31 12.21 18.54 -16.24
N VAL A 32 11.71 18.98 -15.10
CA VAL A 32 11.26 18.07 -14.04
C VAL A 32 10.01 17.40 -14.58
N MET A 33 10.13 16.12 -14.92
CA MET A 33 9.00 15.33 -15.36
C MET A 33 8.14 14.98 -14.13
N GLU A 34 6.93 15.50 -14.06
CA GLU A 34 5.99 15.13 -13.02
C GLU A 34 5.52 13.69 -13.25
N TRP A 35 5.86 12.83 -12.32
CA TRP A 35 5.43 11.43 -12.35
C TRP A 35 4.13 11.29 -11.58
N ARG A 36 3.12 10.76 -12.25
CA ARG A 36 1.85 10.35 -11.65
C ARG A 36 1.73 8.85 -11.73
N VAL A 37 1.37 8.21 -10.64
CA VAL A 37 1.21 6.76 -10.56
C VAL A 37 -0.25 6.45 -10.28
N LEU A 38 -0.83 5.57 -11.09
CA LEU A 38 -2.14 5.00 -10.84
C LEU A 38 -1.96 3.58 -10.30
N LEU A 39 -2.46 3.33 -9.11
CA LEU A 39 -2.52 2.01 -8.49
C LEU A 39 -3.91 1.42 -8.68
N LEU A 40 -3.96 0.19 -9.16
CA LEU A 40 -5.17 -0.59 -9.33
C LEU A 40 -5.09 -1.80 -8.40
N GLY A 41 -6.09 -1.99 -7.55
CA GLY A 41 -6.12 -3.11 -6.62
C GLY A 41 -7.52 -3.42 -6.14
N GLN A 42 -7.69 -4.57 -5.52
CA GLN A 42 -8.97 -5.00 -4.98
C GLN A 42 -9.27 -4.32 -3.64
N ALA A 43 -10.55 -3.99 -3.43
CA ALA A 43 -11.09 -3.51 -2.16
C ALA A 43 -11.66 -4.68 -1.34
N GLU A 44 -11.90 -4.46 -0.05
CA GLU A 44 -12.75 -5.36 0.74
C GLU A 44 -14.21 -5.27 0.29
N ALA A 45 -14.96 -6.35 0.47
CA ALA A 45 -16.35 -6.46 0.03
C ALA A 45 -17.25 -5.38 0.65
N ASP A 46 -17.05 -5.04 1.90
CA ASP A 46 -17.83 -4.05 2.65
C ASP A 46 -17.16 -2.66 2.70
N CYS A 47 -16.47 -2.27 1.65
CA CYS A 47 -15.77 -1.00 1.59
C CYS A 47 -16.74 0.19 1.48
N ALA A 48 -16.35 1.33 2.10
CA ALA A 48 -17.13 2.57 2.07
C ALA A 48 -16.83 3.44 0.84
N GLY A 49 -15.71 3.19 0.15
CA GLY A 49 -15.25 3.98 -0.98
C GLY A 49 -15.91 3.59 -2.30
N GLU A 50 -15.99 4.56 -3.22
CA GLU A 50 -16.46 4.28 -4.58
C GLU A 50 -15.47 3.37 -5.33
N LEU A 51 -16.01 2.38 -6.03
CA LEU A 51 -15.24 1.48 -6.88
C LEU A 51 -15.12 2.07 -8.31
N LEU A 52 -14.08 1.65 -9.03
CA LEU A 52 -13.80 2.03 -10.43
C LEU A 52 -13.63 3.55 -10.65
N LYS A 53 -13.38 4.28 -9.57
CA LYS A 53 -13.13 5.71 -9.63
C LYS A 53 -11.73 6.03 -9.08
N PRO A 54 -10.88 6.71 -9.85
CA PRO A 54 -9.55 7.09 -9.36
C PRO A 54 -9.67 8.20 -8.31
N VAL A 55 -9.01 8.01 -7.18
CA VAL A 55 -8.97 8.95 -6.06
C VAL A 55 -7.52 9.30 -5.76
N LEU A 56 -7.25 10.59 -5.56
CA LEU A 56 -5.92 11.07 -5.18
C LEU A 56 -5.61 10.66 -3.73
N MET A 57 -4.50 9.99 -3.55
CA MET A 57 -4.03 9.52 -2.25
C MET A 57 -3.04 10.52 -1.64
N ASN A 58 -3.48 11.22 -0.62
CA ASN A 58 -2.62 12.15 0.12
C ASN A 58 -1.86 11.43 1.24
N THR A 59 -2.49 10.49 1.91
CA THR A 59 -1.92 9.71 3.02
C THR A 59 -2.02 8.21 2.80
N ALA A 60 -1.14 7.45 3.43
CA ALA A 60 -1.18 5.99 3.37
C ALA A 60 -2.48 5.40 3.94
N ASP A 61 -3.02 6.00 5.00
CA ASP A 61 -4.22 5.50 5.67
C ASP A 61 -5.53 5.86 4.96
N GLN A 62 -5.49 6.74 3.96
CA GLN A 62 -6.69 7.15 3.23
C GLN A 62 -7.30 5.96 2.48
N ALA A 63 -6.48 5.15 1.80
CA ALA A 63 -6.94 3.96 1.10
C ALA A 63 -7.54 2.93 2.07
N ALA A 64 -6.93 2.74 3.25
CA ALA A 64 -7.43 1.83 4.27
C ALA A 64 -8.80 2.24 4.82
N ARG A 65 -9.08 3.53 4.92
CA ARG A 65 -10.41 4.03 5.35
C ARG A 65 -11.47 3.89 4.27
N LEU A 66 -11.09 4.05 2.99
CA LEU A 66 -12.04 3.98 1.88
C LEU A 66 -12.34 2.53 1.49
N TRP A 67 -11.33 1.68 1.41
CA TRP A 67 -11.45 0.36 0.79
C TRP A 67 -11.10 -0.82 1.70
N GLY A 68 -10.93 -0.56 3.00
CA GLY A 68 -10.60 -1.56 4.01
C GLY A 68 -9.12 -1.64 4.33
N ARG A 69 -8.80 -1.98 5.59
CA ARG A 69 -7.41 -2.03 6.09
C ARG A 69 -6.62 -3.23 5.56
N GLY A 70 -7.29 -4.35 5.33
CA GLY A 70 -6.72 -5.59 4.79
C GLY A 70 -6.74 -5.65 3.26
N SER A 71 -7.32 -4.64 2.59
CA SER A 71 -7.43 -4.63 1.14
C SER A 71 -6.08 -4.54 0.44
N GLN A 72 -5.97 -5.18 -0.72
CA GLN A 72 -4.79 -5.14 -1.56
C GLN A 72 -4.41 -3.71 -1.92
N ILE A 73 -5.38 -2.88 -2.28
CA ILE A 73 -5.12 -1.49 -2.67
C ILE A 73 -4.59 -0.64 -1.52
N ALA A 74 -5.05 -0.86 -0.28
CA ALA A 74 -4.53 -0.15 0.89
C ALA A 74 -3.07 -0.49 1.15
N ASP A 75 -2.70 -1.76 0.98
CA ASP A 75 -1.31 -2.20 1.14
C ASP A 75 -0.40 -1.62 0.04
N MET A 76 -0.87 -1.62 -1.22
CA MET A 76 -0.16 -0.99 -2.34
C MET A 76 0.10 0.51 -2.09
N VAL A 77 -0.92 1.27 -1.66
CA VAL A 77 -0.78 2.70 -1.36
C VAL A 77 0.18 2.92 -0.19
N ARG A 78 0.09 2.08 0.86
CA ARG A 78 1.00 2.15 2.01
C ARG A 78 2.46 1.95 1.60
N HIS A 79 2.74 0.94 0.80
CA HIS A 79 4.09 0.68 0.30
C HIS A 79 4.59 1.79 -0.64
N ALA A 80 3.75 2.28 -1.54
CA ALA A 80 4.11 3.37 -2.45
C ALA A 80 4.43 4.66 -1.70
N LYS A 81 3.59 5.06 -0.73
CA LYS A 81 3.83 6.26 0.10
C LYS A 81 5.03 6.12 1.05
N ARG A 82 5.32 4.90 1.51
CA ARG A 82 6.52 4.64 2.32
C ARG A 82 7.81 4.83 1.52
N ASN A 83 7.79 4.48 0.24
CA ASN A 83 8.97 4.63 -0.63
C ASN A 83 9.15 6.06 -1.14
N SER A 84 8.06 6.78 -1.42
CA SER A 84 8.10 8.16 -1.89
C SER A 84 6.89 8.95 -1.38
N THR A 85 7.15 9.92 -0.52
CA THR A 85 6.12 10.84 0.01
C THR A 85 5.74 11.93 -0.98
N MET A 86 6.65 12.26 -1.92
CA MET A 86 6.48 13.36 -2.89
C MET A 86 5.74 12.93 -4.16
N LEU A 87 5.56 11.62 -4.37
CA LEU A 87 4.93 11.10 -5.56
C LEU A 87 3.42 11.34 -5.53
N GLU A 88 2.87 11.87 -6.61
CA GLU A 88 1.43 11.96 -6.82
C GLU A 88 0.87 10.57 -7.13
N ILE A 89 0.13 10.00 -6.19
CA ILE A 89 -0.43 8.66 -6.29
C ILE A 89 -1.94 8.75 -6.38
N TRP A 90 -2.47 8.19 -7.45
CA TRP A 90 -3.88 7.93 -7.65
C TRP A 90 -4.15 6.45 -7.38
N ALA A 91 -5.23 6.13 -6.72
CA ALA A 91 -5.64 4.76 -6.48
C ALA A 91 -7.07 4.56 -6.97
N MET A 92 -7.33 3.42 -7.57
CA MET A 92 -8.65 3.02 -8.03
C MET A 92 -8.90 1.58 -7.58
N ALA A 93 -9.93 1.39 -6.78
CA ALA A 93 -10.34 0.08 -6.33
C ALA A 93 -11.18 -0.62 -7.39
N VAL A 94 -10.87 -1.89 -7.63
CA VAL A 94 -11.61 -2.76 -8.54
C VAL A 94 -12.45 -3.71 -7.69
N PRO A 95 -13.74 -3.91 -8.01
CA PRO A 95 -14.57 -4.90 -7.33
C PRO A 95 -14.02 -6.31 -7.56
N ASP A 96 -14.26 -7.18 -6.62
CA ASP A 96 -14.02 -8.61 -6.80
C ASP A 96 -15.09 -9.23 -7.71
N ASP A 97 -14.76 -10.36 -8.35
CA ASP A 97 -15.74 -11.09 -9.17
C ASP A 97 -16.77 -11.76 -8.25
N ASN A 98 -18.07 -11.57 -8.56
CA ASN A 98 -19.16 -12.18 -7.78
C ASN A 98 -19.13 -13.73 -7.79
N SER A 99 -18.40 -14.33 -8.73
CA SER A 99 -18.19 -15.77 -8.82
C SER A 99 -16.87 -16.25 -8.18
N ALA A 100 -16.06 -15.34 -7.67
CA ALA A 100 -14.80 -15.66 -7.04
C ALA A 100 -15.02 -16.45 -5.74
N VAL A 101 -14.21 -17.48 -5.55
CA VAL A 101 -14.18 -18.26 -4.32
C VAL A 101 -12.92 -17.93 -3.56
N ALA A 102 -13.08 -17.53 -2.30
CA ALA A 102 -11.94 -17.21 -1.46
C ALA A 102 -10.98 -18.42 -1.32
N ALA A 103 -9.70 -18.14 -1.39
CA ALA A 103 -8.68 -19.15 -1.14
C ALA A 103 -8.71 -19.57 0.34
N THR A 104 -8.65 -20.88 0.58
CA THR A 104 -8.63 -21.41 1.94
C THR A 104 -7.30 -22.10 2.23
N GLY A 105 -6.82 -21.96 3.45
CA GLY A 105 -5.64 -22.65 3.95
C GLY A 105 -5.89 -23.26 5.32
N GLU A 106 -5.20 -24.35 5.64
CA GLU A 106 -5.29 -24.96 6.95
C GLU A 106 -3.95 -24.92 7.68
N VAL A 107 -3.97 -24.58 8.95
CA VAL A 107 -2.81 -24.70 9.85
C VAL A 107 -3.14 -25.69 10.94
N THR A 108 -2.36 -26.76 11.01
CA THR A 108 -2.54 -27.81 12.01
C THR A 108 -1.52 -27.63 13.14
N LEU A 109 -2.01 -27.43 14.34
CA LEU A 109 -1.22 -27.51 15.55
C LEU A 109 -1.41 -28.89 16.19
N SER A 110 -0.33 -29.49 16.61
CA SER A 110 -0.37 -30.82 17.24
C SER A 110 0.50 -30.85 18.50
N GLY A 111 0.11 -31.71 19.42
CA GLY A 111 0.81 -31.84 20.69
C GLY A 111 0.35 -30.81 21.74
N LYS A 112 0.90 -30.94 22.94
CA LYS A 112 0.63 -30.07 24.08
C LYS A 112 1.80 -29.14 24.32
N CYS A 113 1.51 -27.89 24.64
CA CYS A 113 2.56 -26.93 24.95
C CYS A 113 3.25 -27.34 26.26
N THR A 114 4.55 -27.63 26.23
CA THR A 114 5.33 -28.04 27.40
C THR A 114 5.88 -26.89 28.22
N ALA A 115 6.11 -25.74 27.58
CA ALA A 115 6.64 -24.55 28.21
C ALA A 115 5.91 -23.29 27.72
N THR A 116 5.84 -22.28 28.58
CA THR A 116 5.29 -20.97 28.20
C THR A 116 6.23 -20.27 27.24
N GLY A 117 5.66 -19.76 26.12
CA GLY A 117 6.43 -19.08 25.07
C GLY A 117 5.55 -18.25 24.16
N VAL A 118 6.12 -17.77 23.08
CA VAL A 118 5.41 -16.99 22.05
C VAL A 118 5.40 -17.77 20.75
N LEU A 119 4.18 -18.09 20.28
CA LEU A 119 3.95 -18.62 18.95
C LEU A 119 3.88 -17.44 17.97
N CYS A 120 4.64 -17.51 16.89
CA CYS A 120 4.59 -16.53 15.81
C CYS A 120 4.04 -17.21 14.54
N LEU A 121 2.93 -16.69 14.05
CA LEU A 121 2.34 -17.07 12.78
C LEU A 121 2.57 -15.96 11.77
N TYR A 122 3.02 -16.29 10.57
CA TYR A 122 3.22 -15.35 9.48
C TYR A 122 2.17 -15.59 8.40
N VAL A 123 1.34 -14.58 8.17
CA VAL A 123 0.27 -14.63 7.16
C VAL A 123 0.42 -13.40 6.27
N GLY A 124 0.56 -13.61 4.95
CA GLY A 124 0.70 -12.51 3.99
C GLY A 124 1.87 -11.56 4.29
N GLY A 125 2.98 -12.08 4.86
CA GLY A 125 4.14 -11.26 5.24
C GLY A 125 3.99 -10.52 6.58
N ARG A 126 2.82 -10.61 7.24
CA ARG A 126 2.56 -10.05 8.58
C ARG A 126 2.72 -11.09 9.66
N ARG A 127 3.23 -10.67 10.80
CA ARG A 127 3.49 -11.53 11.96
C ARG A 127 2.43 -11.35 13.02
N VAL A 128 1.65 -12.40 13.27
CA VAL A 128 0.76 -12.53 14.43
C VAL A 128 1.52 -13.20 15.57
N ARG A 129 1.44 -12.63 16.76
CA ARG A 129 2.11 -13.13 17.98
C ARG A 129 1.07 -13.57 18.98
N VAL A 130 1.16 -14.81 19.41
CA VAL A 130 0.26 -15.40 20.39
C VAL A 130 1.04 -16.02 21.53
N GLN A 131 0.64 -15.74 22.76
CA GLN A 131 1.24 -16.39 23.92
C GLN A 131 0.73 -17.82 24.03
N ALA A 132 1.63 -18.78 24.07
CA ALA A 132 1.34 -20.17 24.40
C ALA A 132 1.70 -20.41 25.87
N VAL A 133 0.81 -21.04 26.63
CA VAL A 133 0.99 -21.30 28.06
C VAL A 133 1.35 -22.77 28.24
N GLY A 134 2.42 -23.03 29.00
CA GLY A 134 2.86 -24.41 29.29
C GLY A 134 1.78 -25.18 30.04
N GLY A 135 1.53 -26.41 29.62
CA GLY A 135 0.50 -27.29 30.21
C GLY A 135 -0.92 -27.06 29.72
N GLU A 136 -1.16 -26.03 28.91
CA GLU A 136 -2.50 -25.70 28.39
C GLU A 136 -2.94 -26.70 27.32
N GLU A 137 -4.27 -26.90 27.23
CA GLU A 137 -4.87 -27.74 26.19
C GLU A 137 -4.76 -27.10 24.81
N LEU A 138 -4.54 -27.94 23.79
CA LEU A 138 -4.35 -27.53 22.43
C LEU A 138 -5.49 -26.62 21.90
N ALA A 139 -6.73 -26.97 22.23
CA ALA A 139 -7.91 -26.21 21.81
C ALA A 139 -7.89 -24.76 22.31
N ALA A 140 -7.41 -24.51 23.51
CA ALA A 140 -7.32 -23.15 24.08
C ALA A 140 -6.22 -22.33 23.36
N THR A 141 -5.11 -22.97 23.02
CA THR A 141 -4.05 -22.32 22.22
C THR A 141 -4.54 -21.96 20.81
N VAL A 142 -5.27 -22.89 20.14
CA VAL A 142 -5.86 -22.66 18.81
C VAL A 142 -6.89 -21.54 18.86
N ALA A 143 -7.78 -21.54 19.85
CA ALA A 143 -8.79 -20.47 20.00
C ALA A 143 -8.14 -19.08 20.17
N ARG A 144 -7.01 -19.03 20.90
CA ARG A 144 -6.27 -17.78 21.08
C ARG A 144 -5.57 -17.34 19.79
N VAL A 145 -5.08 -18.26 18.97
CA VAL A 145 -4.54 -17.97 17.63
C VAL A 145 -5.62 -17.39 16.74
N VAL A 146 -6.79 -18.03 16.68
CA VAL A 146 -7.94 -17.55 15.90
C VAL A 146 -8.36 -16.16 16.34
N GLN A 147 -8.46 -15.94 17.66
CA GLN A 147 -8.79 -14.61 18.18
C GLN A 147 -7.74 -13.55 17.78
N ALA A 148 -6.45 -13.89 17.85
CA ALA A 148 -5.39 -12.95 17.50
C ALA A 148 -5.35 -12.63 16.00
N VAL A 149 -5.62 -13.59 15.13
CA VAL A 149 -5.75 -13.37 13.69
C VAL A 149 -6.93 -12.45 13.39
N ASN A 150 -8.10 -12.75 13.95
CA ASN A 150 -9.31 -11.98 13.68
C ASN A 150 -9.32 -10.58 14.34
N ALA A 151 -8.46 -10.35 15.33
CA ALA A 151 -8.31 -9.04 15.95
C ALA A 151 -7.43 -8.09 15.12
N ASP A 152 -6.60 -8.63 14.23
CA ASP A 152 -5.73 -7.84 13.37
C ASP A 152 -6.45 -7.51 12.05
N GLY A 153 -7.14 -6.38 12.01
CA GLY A 153 -7.88 -5.92 10.83
C GLY A 153 -6.99 -5.53 9.63
N GLU A 154 -5.68 -5.66 9.74
CA GLU A 154 -4.77 -5.46 8.61
C GLU A 154 -4.40 -6.77 7.89
N LEU A 155 -4.84 -7.91 8.42
CA LEU A 155 -4.66 -9.19 7.75
C LEU A 155 -5.74 -9.38 6.68
N PRO A 156 -5.38 -9.89 5.49
CA PRO A 156 -6.34 -10.16 4.42
C PRO A 156 -7.03 -11.52 4.59
N VAL A 157 -7.10 -12.05 5.81
CA VAL A 157 -7.67 -13.38 6.08
C VAL A 157 -8.44 -13.38 7.39
N THR A 158 -9.45 -14.22 7.46
CA THR A 158 -10.15 -14.57 8.68
C THR A 158 -9.81 -15.99 9.11
N ALA A 159 -9.81 -16.26 10.40
CA ALA A 159 -9.52 -17.57 10.97
C ALA A 159 -10.74 -18.17 11.65
N ALA A 160 -10.94 -19.47 11.48
CA ALA A 160 -11.95 -20.25 12.21
C ALA A 160 -11.36 -21.58 12.69
N VAL A 161 -11.86 -22.10 13.80
CA VAL A 161 -11.51 -23.45 14.26
C VAL A 161 -12.30 -24.46 13.42
N LYS A 162 -11.63 -25.51 12.91
CA LYS A 162 -12.30 -26.58 12.18
C LYS A 162 -13.10 -27.46 13.15
N GLU A 163 -14.42 -27.51 12.98
CA GLU A 163 -15.34 -28.18 13.92
C GLU A 163 -14.96 -29.65 14.23
N ALA A 164 -14.48 -30.39 13.24
CA ALA A 164 -14.10 -31.78 13.41
C ALA A 164 -12.70 -32.01 14.01
N SER A 165 -11.91 -30.96 14.19
CA SER A 165 -10.49 -31.10 14.58
C SER A 165 -10.03 -29.87 15.36
N PRO A 166 -10.13 -29.88 16.70
CA PRO A 166 -9.83 -28.71 17.54
C PRO A 166 -8.38 -28.24 17.47
N GLY A 167 -7.49 -29.03 16.88
CA GLY A 167 -6.10 -28.66 16.59
C GLY A 167 -5.89 -28.00 15.22
N VAL A 168 -6.94 -27.85 14.39
CA VAL A 168 -6.84 -27.29 13.04
C VAL A 168 -7.59 -25.99 12.97
N LEU A 169 -6.93 -24.95 12.48
CA LEU A 169 -7.54 -23.67 12.13
C LEU A 169 -7.58 -23.54 10.61
N THR A 170 -8.70 -23.04 10.11
CA THR A 170 -8.89 -22.70 8.70
C THR A 170 -8.74 -21.20 8.54
N LEU A 171 -7.96 -20.79 7.56
CA LEU A 171 -7.81 -19.41 7.11
C LEU A 171 -8.57 -19.25 5.80
N THR A 172 -9.39 -18.21 5.71
CA THR A 172 -10.17 -17.89 4.51
C THR A 172 -9.98 -16.43 4.15
#